data_d5502669328a7e9c376a22aa73323949
#
_entry.id   d5502669328a7e9c376a22aa73323949
#
_cell.length_a   1.000
_cell.length_b   1.000
_cell.length_c   1.000
_cell.angle_alpha   90.00
_cell.angle_beta   90.00
_cell.angle_gamma   90.00
#
_symmetry.space_group_name_H-M   'P 1'
#
loop_
_entity.id
_entity.type
_entity.pdbx_description
1 polymer ?
#
loop_
_entity_poly.entity_id
_entity_poly.type
_entity_poly.pdbx_seq_one_letter_code
_entity_poly.pdbx_strand_id
1 'polypeptide(L)'
;MSPRAGQFDVASVLREVKTVRLEGLVRIRDLELPLLRRAAVSVPGAVTDAWPVEVENLLRAAVSRLGGGELQEAAGLTLGLAHGMRDRPPADRRRLAAQVYSISVERFRKSQEEMILGQIAEQVCWLAGTGARATAPNDVGLLPPRLQHRTLHVPRPGRPPAVLTLHVHPVELLRNMDVVVSPSNIHFGLPEMYKSSVAASLRRAGAMRDDAGDVVADPVHDELLAWRAHHGVLHRPVRPGTVAPTGPGALAARGIRRLHHAAVAVPRPGTNDYDATPQDVAAAAARVLVLTDQESAAYDPPLRTVCFPLLGSGRGGLPVESSVSALWSALAPAAGQGRELHLVVRRPLIADLVTEVLGARRTDDEEKGPDCG
;
A
#
# COMPACT_ATOMS: atom_id res chain seq x y z
N MET A 1 -19.57 23.11 25.56
CA MET A 1 -18.26 22.45 25.28
C MET A 1 -18.52 20.95 25.27
N SER A 2 -18.76 20.36 24.10
CA SER A 2 -18.91 18.91 23.96
C SER A 2 -17.54 18.25 24.08
N PRO A 3 -17.39 17.12 24.78
CA PRO A 3 -16.11 16.44 24.90
C PRO A 3 -15.72 15.91 23.51
N ARG A 4 -14.53 16.29 23.04
CA ARG A 4 -13.88 15.71 21.87
C ARG A 4 -13.87 14.19 22.04
N ALA A 5 -14.45 13.47 21.09
CA ALA A 5 -14.46 12.01 21.04
C ALA A 5 -13.02 11.51 21.27
N GLY A 6 -12.84 10.69 22.31
CA GLY A 6 -11.53 10.17 22.71
C GLY A 6 -10.91 9.39 21.56
N GLN A 7 -9.78 9.86 21.12
CA GLN A 7 -8.98 9.26 20.05
C GLN A 7 -8.67 7.81 20.44
N PHE A 8 -9.02 6.84 19.61
CA PHE A 8 -8.66 5.44 19.82
C PHE A 8 -7.14 5.28 19.65
N ASP A 9 -6.48 4.81 20.69
CA ASP A 9 -5.05 4.50 20.63
C ASP A 9 -4.82 3.19 19.87
N VAL A 10 -4.07 3.26 18.77
CA VAL A 10 -3.79 2.13 17.88
C VAL A 10 -3.10 0.99 18.62
N ALA A 11 -2.16 1.28 19.54
CA ALA A 11 -1.44 0.24 20.28
C ALA A 11 -2.37 -0.53 21.23
N SER A 12 -3.32 0.15 21.83
CA SER A 12 -4.33 -0.47 22.71
C SER A 12 -5.34 -1.29 21.92
N VAL A 13 -5.81 -0.81 20.77
CA VAL A 13 -6.68 -1.57 19.84
C VAL A 13 -5.93 -2.80 19.31
N LEU A 14 -4.65 -2.67 18.97
CA LEU A 14 -3.82 -3.79 18.50
C LEU A 14 -3.75 -4.92 19.54
N ARG A 15 -3.69 -4.60 20.83
CA ARG A 15 -3.71 -5.63 21.88
C ARG A 15 -4.99 -6.44 21.85
N GLU A 16 -6.15 -5.80 21.69
CA GLU A 16 -7.42 -6.50 21.58
C GLU A 16 -7.55 -7.31 20.27
N VAL A 17 -7.06 -6.77 19.16
CA VAL A 17 -7.01 -7.52 17.87
C VAL A 17 -6.12 -8.75 18.01
N LYS A 18 -4.98 -8.66 18.73
CA LYS A 18 -4.12 -9.81 19.04
C LYS A 18 -4.85 -10.85 19.90
N THR A 19 -5.67 -10.43 20.86
CA THR A 19 -6.51 -11.31 21.67
C THR A 19 -7.53 -12.07 20.81
N VAL A 20 -8.26 -11.37 19.92
CA VAL A 20 -9.20 -12.00 18.98
C VAL A 20 -8.48 -13.00 18.07
N ARG A 21 -7.30 -12.61 17.57
CA ARG A 21 -6.47 -13.51 16.75
C ARG A 21 -6.09 -14.79 17.49
N LEU A 22 -5.74 -14.70 18.77
CA LEU A 22 -5.31 -15.84 19.59
C LEU A 22 -6.49 -16.75 19.95
N GLU A 23 -7.57 -16.16 20.48
CA GLU A 23 -8.72 -16.90 21.02
C GLU A 23 -9.74 -17.32 19.95
N GLY A 24 -9.80 -16.57 18.85
CA GLY A 24 -10.72 -16.82 17.73
C GLY A 24 -12.09 -16.15 17.88
N LEU A 25 -12.76 -16.01 16.74
CA LEU A 25 -14.08 -15.35 16.65
C LEU A 25 -15.18 -16.16 17.34
N VAL A 26 -15.04 -17.48 17.48
CA VAL A 26 -16.03 -18.33 18.17
C VAL A 26 -16.17 -17.93 19.63
N ARG A 27 -15.06 -17.55 20.25
CA ARG A 27 -15.00 -17.16 21.67
C ARG A 27 -15.14 -15.67 21.92
N ILE A 28 -15.48 -14.88 20.90
CA ILE A 28 -15.51 -13.41 20.99
C ILE A 28 -16.40 -12.91 22.15
N ARG A 29 -17.44 -13.66 22.51
CA ARG A 29 -18.36 -13.33 23.62
C ARG A 29 -17.68 -13.39 24.99
N ASP A 30 -16.67 -14.25 25.13
CA ASP A 30 -15.97 -14.52 26.38
C ASP A 30 -14.76 -13.60 26.56
N LEU A 31 -14.46 -12.75 25.56
CA LEU A 31 -13.28 -11.90 25.56
C LEU A 31 -13.59 -10.50 26.14
N GLU A 32 -12.62 -9.95 26.86
CA GLU A 32 -12.65 -8.57 27.28
C GLU A 32 -12.07 -7.68 26.16
N LEU A 33 -12.98 -7.04 25.38
CA LEU A 33 -12.66 -6.23 24.22
C LEU A 33 -13.29 -4.82 24.33
N PRO A 34 -12.99 -4.05 25.38
CA PRO A 34 -13.68 -2.79 25.64
C PRO A 34 -13.48 -1.75 24.52
N LEU A 35 -12.30 -1.72 23.87
CA LEU A 35 -12.03 -0.77 22.81
C LEU A 35 -12.69 -1.19 21.49
N LEU A 36 -12.61 -2.46 21.12
CA LEU A 36 -13.29 -2.98 19.93
C LEU A 36 -14.82 -2.85 20.07
N ARG A 37 -15.39 -3.11 21.25
CA ARG A 37 -16.81 -2.88 21.52
C ARG A 37 -17.18 -1.42 21.36
N ARG A 38 -16.42 -0.52 21.98
CA ARG A 38 -16.64 0.93 21.84
C ARG A 38 -16.49 1.40 20.40
N ALA A 39 -15.49 0.89 19.68
CA ALA A 39 -15.29 1.20 18.29
C ALA A 39 -16.43 0.71 17.41
N ALA A 40 -16.95 -0.51 17.65
CA ALA A 40 -18.06 -1.07 16.91
C ALA A 40 -19.35 -0.26 17.11
N VAL A 41 -19.65 0.16 18.35
CA VAL A 41 -20.83 1.00 18.65
C VAL A 41 -20.71 2.43 18.07
N SER A 42 -19.47 2.91 17.84
CA SER A 42 -19.26 4.23 17.23
C SER A 42 -19.60 4.25 15.73
N VAL A 43 -19.77 3.09 15.11
CA VAL A 43 -20.17 2.97 13.71
C VAL A 43 -21.69 3.13 13.59
N PRO A 44 -22.23 4.03 12.72
CA PRO A 44 -23.65 4.27 12.59
C PRO A 44 -24.46 3.02 12.23
N GLY A 45 -25.51 2.74 12.99
CA GLY A 45 -26.41 1.60 12.77
C GLY A 45 -26.03 0.33 13.55
N ALA A 46 -25.03 0.38 14.43
CA ALA A 46 -24.69 -0.73 15.32
C ALA A 46 -25.77 -0.97 16.39
N VAL A 47 -26.03 -2.25 16.68
CA VAL A 47 -26.97 -2.68 17.71
C VAL A 47 -26.21 -3.05 18.98
N THR A 48 -26.42 -2.30 20.06
CA THR A 48 -25.65 -2.42 21.30
C THR A 48 -25.71 -3.82 21.92
N ASP A 49 -26.84 -4.48 21.84
CA ASP A 49 -27.04 -5.83 22.42
C ASP A 49 -26.39 -6.95 21.59
N ALA A 50 -26.08 -6.67 20.32
CA ALA A 50 -25.41 -7.60 19.41
C ALA A 50 -23.90 -7.35 19.28
N TRP A 51 -23.26 -6.79 20.30
CA TRP A 51 -21.85 -6.37 20.26
C TRP A 51 -20.84 -7.39 19.69
N PRO A 52 -21.00 -8.73 19.89
CA PRO A 52 -20.06 -9.68 19.30
C PRO A 52 -20.13 -9.70 17.77
N VAL A 53 -21.34 -9.56 17.24
CA VAL A 53 -21.57 -9.47 15.78
C VAL A 53 -21.05 -8.14 15.25
N GLU A 54 -21.26 -7.05 15.99
CA GLU A 54 -20.79 -5.72 15.59
C GLU A 54 -19.26 -5.61 15.62
N VAL A 55 -18.59 -6.25 16.59
CA VAL A 55 -17.11 -6.33 16.59
C VAL A 55 -16.62 -7.18 15.41
N GLU A 56 -17.27 -8.29 15.08
CA GLU A 56 -16.92 -9.07 13.90
C GLU A 56 -17.14 -8.28 12.61
N ASN A 57 -18.24 -7.55 12.49
CA ASN A 57 -18.53 -6.67 11.35
C ASN A 57 -17.49 -5.55 11.24
N LEU A 58 -17.08 -4.93 12.34
CA LEU A 58 -16.02 -3.94 12.39
C LEU A 58 -14.68 -4.51 11.90
N LEU A 59 -14.28 -5.68 12.40
CA LEU A 59 -13.06 -6.36 11.97
C LEU A 59 -13.13 -6.75 10.49
N ARG A 60 -14.27 -7.22 10.00
CA ARG A 60 -14.48 -7.54 8.59
C ARG A 60 -14.39 -6.29 7.71
N ALA A 61 -14.99 -5.19 8.15
CA ALA A 61 -14.88 -3.89 7.48
C ALA A 61 -13.42 -3.38 7.48
N ALA A 62 -12.71 -3.52 8.60
CA ALA A 62 -11.29 -3.15 8.69
C ALA A 62 -10.41 -3.98 7.74
N VAL A 63 -10.64 -5.30 7.65
CA VAL A 63 -9.91 -6.17 6.72
C VAL A 63 -10.24 -5.81 5.27
N SER A 64 -11.50 -5.55 4.91
CA SER A 64 -11.87 -5.17 3.53
C SER A 64 -11.23 -3.85 3.08
N ARG A 65 -10.85 -2.98 4.02
CA ARG A 65 -10.16 -1.71 3.76
C ARG A 65 -8.64 -1.84 3.58
N LEU A 66 -8.07 -3.03 3.73
CA LEU A 66 -6.65 -3.26 3.47
C LEU A 66 -6.30 -3.20 1.96
N GLY A 67 -7.29 -3.04 1.10
CA GLY A 67 -7.12 -2.74 -0.32
C GLY A 67 -6.90 -3.96 -1.19
N GLY A 68 -7.26 -5.16 -0.75
CA GLY A 68 -7.17 -6.40 -1.53
C GLY A 68 -5.79 -7.06 -1.56
N GLY A 69 -5.65 -8.07 -2.44
CA GLY A 69 -4.40 -8.83 -2.59
C GLY A 69 -4.03 -9.68 -1.38
N GLU A 70 -2.78 -10.14 -1.36
CA GLU A 70 -2.24 -11.04 -0.33
C GLU A 70 -2.43 -10.54 1.11
N LEU A 71 -2.34 -9.22 1.32
CA LEU A 71 -2.50 -8.63 2.64
C LEU A 71 -3.91 -8.83 3.20
N GLN A 72 -4.94 -8.55 2.39
CA GLN A 72 -6.33 -8.71 2.80
C GLN A 72 -6.67 -10.18 3.00
N GLU A 73 -6.21 -11.05 2.09
CA GLU A 73 -6.41 -12.49 2.18
C GLU A 73 -5.77 -13.06 3.45
N ALA A 74 -4.50 -12.77 3.69
CA ALA A 74 -3.80 -13.22 4.89
C ALA A 74 -4.41 -12.65 6.17
N ALA A 75 -4.91 -11.40 6.16
CA ALA A 75 -5.62 -10.80 7.28
C ALA A 75 -6.92 -11.55 7.60
N GLY A 76 -7.71 -11.87 6.56
CA GLY A 76 -8.94 -12.65 6.68
C GLY A 76 -8.68 -14.05 7.25
N LEU A 77 -7.63 -14.74 6.78
CA LEU A 77 -7.20 -16.03 7.31
C LEU A 77 -6.72 -15.93 8.76
N THR A 78 -5.87 -14.93 9.06
CA THR A 78 -5.27 -14.74 10.40
C THR A 78 -6.34 -14.51 11.47
N LEU A 79 -7.38 -13.72 11.19
CA LEU A 79 -8.46 -13.46 12.13
C LEU A 79 -9.58 -14.51 12.09
N GLY A 80 -9.58 -15.43 11.12
CA GLY A 80 -10.65 -16.40 10.94
C GLY A 80 -11.92 -15.83 10.30
N LEU A 81 -11.79 -14.71 9.59
CA LEU A 81 -12.91 -14.05 8.88
C LEU A 81 -13.15 -14.63 7.48
N ALA A 82 -12.18 -15.34 6.90
CA ALA A 82 -12.31 -16.01 5.63
C ALA A 82 -13.27 -17.22 5.74
N HIS A 83 -13.89 -17.59 4.61
CA HIS A 83 -14.82 -18.70 4.56
C HIS A 83 -14.20 -20.00 5.11
N GLY A 84 -14.92 -20.70 5.99
CA GLY A 84 -14.45 -21.96 6.59
C GLY A 84 -13.29 -21.82 7.60
N MET A 85 -12.94 -20.58 8.01
CA MET A 85 -11.81 -20.34 8.94
C MET A 85 -12.23 -20.06 10.38
N ARG A 86 -13.52 -19.80 10.63
CA ARG A 86 -14.05 -19.38 11.94
C ARG A 86 -13.68 -20.34 13.07
N ASP A 87 -13.82 -21.63 12.82
CA ASP A 87 -13.61 -22.71 13.81
C ASP A 87 -12.19 -23.30 13.78
N ARG A 88 -11.35 -22.82 12.89
CA ARG A 88 -9.99 -23.36 12.77
C ARG A 88 -9.08 -22.87 13.89
N PRO A 89 -8.21 -23.78 14.43
CA PRO A 89 -7.22 -23.39 15.43
C PRO A 89 -6.31 -22.26 14.96
N PRO A 90 -5.79 -21.41 15.86
CA PRO A 90 -4.89 -20.30 15.52
C PRO A 90 -3.64 -20.72 14.75
N ALA A 91 -3.12 -21.94 15.01
CA ALA A 91 -1.96 -22.49 14.31
C ALA A 91 -2.27 -22.78 12.83
N ASP A 92 -3.43 -23.35 12.53
CA ASP A 92 -3.86 -23.65 11.16
C ASP A 92 -4.14 -22.37 10.37
N ARG A 93 -4.80 -21.41 11.00
CA ARG A 93 -5.04 -20.08 10.39
C ARG A 93 -3.72 -19.40 10.03
N ARG A 94 -2.71 -19.45 10.93
CA ARG A 94 -1.38 -18.91 10.67
C ARG A 94 -0.68 -19.63 9.52
N ARG A 95 -0.80 -20.97 9.47
CA ARG A 95 -0.20 -21.78 8.40
C ARG A 95 -0.76 -21.39 7.03
N LEU A 96 -2.07 -21.24 6.92
CA LEU A 96 -2.73 -20.81 5.67
C LEU A 96 -2.36 -19.37 5.29
N ALA A 97 -2.33 -18.46 6.26
CA ALA A 97 -1.89 -17.08 6.02
C ALA A 97 -0.41 -17.00 5.57
N ALA A 98 0.46 -17.88 6.08
CA ALA A 98 1.85 -17.97 5.64
C ALA A 98 1.97 -18.47 4.19
N GLN A 99 1.08 -19.38 3.76
CA GLN A 99 1.02 -19.86 2.38
C GLN A 99 0.69 -18.76 1.37
N VAL A 100 -0.18 -17.80 1.74
CA VAL A 100 -0.49 -16.63 0.89
C VAL A 100 0.79 -15.88 0.49
N TYR A 101 1.76 -15.79 1.40
CA TYR A 101 3.06 -15.13 1.15
C TYR A 101 4.15 -16.11 0.68
N SER A 102 3.84 -17.39 0.50
CA SER A 102 4.83 -18.44 0.15
C SER A 102 6.04 -18.47 1.10
N ILE A 103 5.80 -18.38 2.42
CA ILE A 103 6.84 -18.35 3.46
C ILE A 103 6.57 -19.35 4.58
N SER A 104 7.61 -19.69 5.36
CA SER A 104 7.45 -20.53 6.54
C SER A 104 6.58 -19.85 7.62
N VAL A 105 5.87 -20.68 8.40
CA VAL A 105 5.01 -20.23 9.52
C VAL A 105 5.78 -19.37 10.52
N GLU A 106 7.03 -19.75 10.82
CA GLU A 106 7.86 -19.01 11.75
C GLU A 106 8.23 -17.62 11.21
N ARG A 107 8.55 -17.52 9.92
CA ARG A 107 8.86 -16.27 9.24
C ARG A 107 7.64 -15.37 9.19
N PHE A 108 6.46 -15.93 8.88
CA PHE A 108 5.19 -15.22 8.94
C PHE A 108 4.93 -14.63 10.33
N ARG A 109 5.09 -15.45 11.38
CA ARG A 109 4.91 -15.02 12.77
C ARG A 109 5.83 -13.86 13.16
N LYS A 110 7.10 -13.91 12.75
CA LYS A 110 8.11 -12.91 13.14
C LYS A 110 7.99 -11.58 12.42
N SER A 111 7.45 -11.54 11.21
CA SER A 111 7.50 -10.34 10.38
C SER A 111 6.15 -9.88 9.81
N GLN A 112 5.30 -10.81 9.36
CA GLN A 112 4.08 -10.45 8.64
C GLN A 112 2.86 -10.33 9.56
N GLU A 113 2.72 -11.26 10.49
CA GLU A 113 1.54 -11.35 11.35
C GLU A 113 1.36 -10.06 12.19
N GLU A 114 2.43 -9.54 12.78
CA GLU A 114 2.37 -8.32 13.58
C GLU A 114 2.04 -7.09 12.74
N MET A 115 2.63 -6.99 11.55
CA MET A 115 2.33 -5.93 10.59
C MET A 115 0.86 -5.97 10.17
N ILE A 116 0.33 -7.16 9.83
CA ILE A 116 -1.08 -7.35 9.45
C ILE A 116 -2.01 -6.90 10.58
N LEU A 117 -1.77 -7.36 11.80
CA LEU A 117 -2.60 -7.00 12.96
C LEU A 117 -2.51 -5.50 13.28
N GLY A 118 -1.35 -4.89 13.10
CA GLY A 118 -1.17 -3.44 13.23
C GLY A 118 -2.00 -2.66 12.22
N GLN A 119 -2.01 -3.07 10.97
CA GLN A 119 -2.81 -2.42 9.93
C GLN A 119 -4.32 -2.59 10.17
N ILE A 120 -4.75 -3.76 10.66
CA ILE A 120 -6.15 -3.95 11.06
C ILE A 120 -6.53 -2.98 12.18
N ALA A 121 -5.68 -2.84 13.22
CA ALA A 121 -5.92 -1.92 14.33
C ALA A 121 -6.02 -0.46 13.85
N GLU A 122 -5.18 -0.02 12.91
CA GLU A 122 -5.26 1.30 12.29
C GLU A 122 -6.60 1.50 11.57
N GLN A 123 -7.08 0.50 10.79
CA GLN A 123 -8.36 0.58 10.10
C GLN A 123 -9.55 0.61 11.07
N VAL A 124 -9.48 -0.13 12.18
CA VAL A 124 -10.47 -0.06 13.25
C VAL A 124 -10.55 1.35 13.85
N CYS A 125 -9.40 1.95 14.18
CA CYS A 125 -9.35 3.31 14.72
C CYS A 125 -9.93 4.33 13.72
N TRP A 126 -9.64 4.18 12.45
CA TRP A 126 -10.17 5.04 11.40
C TRP A 126 -11.69 4.93 11.28
N LEU A 127 -12.24 3.70 11.22
CA LEU A 127 -13.69 3.46 11.16
C LEU A 127 -14.41 4.06 12.36
N ALA A 128 -13.86 3.90 13.56
CA ALA A 128 -14.43 4.46 14.78
C ALA A 128 -14.37 6.00 14.82
N GLY A 129 -13.32 6.61 14.26
CA GLY A 129 -13.13 8.06 14.24
C GLY A 129 -13.95 8.80 13.20
N THR A 130 -14.30 8.15 12.10
CA THR A 130 -15.01 8.78 10.98
C THR A 130 -16.51 8.60 11.04
N GLY A 131 -17.03 7.73 11.94
CA GLY A 131 -18.46 7.37 11.95
C GLY A 131 -18.93 6.77 10.63
N ALA A 132 -18.02 6.28 9.80
CA ALA A 132 -18.33 5.74 8.50
C ALA A 132 -19.19 4.50 8.63
N ARG A 133 -20.36 4.52 8.01
CA ARG A 133 -21.31 3.42 7.99
C ARG A 133 -20.62 2.19 7.40
N ALA A 134 -20.34 1.19 8.22
CA ALA A 134 -20.03 -0.14 7.74
C ALA A 134 -21.33 -0.69 7.14
N THR A 135 -21.55 -0.51 5.84
CA THR A 135 -22.54 -1.30 5.13
C THR A 135 -22.00 -2.73 5.12
N ALA A 136 -22.46 -3.52 6.08
CA ALA A 136 -22.26 -4.96 6.05
C ALA A 136 -23.10 -5.53 4.91
N PRO A 137 -22.50 -6.11 3.87
CA PRO A 137 -23.26 -6.97 2.98
C PRO A 137 -23.37 -8.34 3.67
N ASN A 138 -24.58 -8.73 4.00
CA ASN A 138 -24.96 -10.15 4.18
C ASN A 138 -24.83 -10.78 2.78
N ASP A 139 -23.73 -11.27 2.44
CA ASP A 139 -23.34 -12.11 1.32
C ASP A 139 -21.97 -11.67 0.81
N VAL A 140 -20.93 -12.17 1.43
CA VAL A 140 -19.60 -11.93 0.90
C VAL A 140 -18.97 -13.27 0.60
N GLY A 141 -19.28 -13.76 -0.57
CA GLY A 141 -18.22 -14.13 -1.48
C GLY A 141 -17.29 -12.93 -1.55
N LEU A 142 -15.98 -13.14 -1.41
CA LEU A 142 -14.94 -12.11 -1.51
C LEU A 142 -15.28 -11.17 -2.68
N LEU A 143 -15.94 -10.03 -2.38
CA LEU A 143 -16.07 -8.99 -3.40
C LEU A 143 -14.66 -8.56 -3.76
N PRO A 144 -14.34 -8.49 -5.04
CA PRO A 144 -13.05 -8.00 -5.47
C PRO A 144 -12.81 -6.66 -4.79
N PRO A 145 -11.59 -6.37 -4.35
CA PRO A 145 -11.28 -5.11 -3.70
C PRO A 145 -11.79 -3.98 -4.58
N ARG A 146 -12.61 -3.11 -4.02
CA ARG A 146 -12.99 -1.88 -4.73
C ARG A 146 -11.70 -1.08 -4.87
N LEU A 147 -11.11 -1.15 -6.06
CA LEU A 147 -9.98 -0.31 -6.42
C LEU A 147 -10.48 1.13 -6.32
N GLN A 148 -10.05 1.85 -5.29
CA GLN A 148 -10.44 3.23 -5.11
C GLN A 148 -9.43 4.09 -5.88
N HIS A 149 -9.93 4.90 -6.79
CA HIS A 149 -9.18 5.94 -7.47
C HIS A 149 -9.74 7.28 -7.05
N ARG A 150 -8.86 8.24 -6.79
CA ARG A 150 -9.23 9.63 -6.52
C ARG A 150 -8.57 10.49 -7.59
N THR A 151 -9.34 11.26 -8.31
CA THR A 151 -8.79 12.30 -9.19
C THR A 151 -8.60 13.57 -8.37
N LEU A 152 -7.36 14.03 -8.30
CA LEU A 152 -6.96 15.20 -7.54
C LEU A 152 -6.62 16.35 -8.49
N HIS A 153 -7.21 17.52 -8.27
CA HIS A 153 -6.82 18.77 -8.91
C HIS A 153 -5.87 19.53 -8.00
N VAL A 154 -4.57 19.45 -8.32
CA VAL A 154 -3.50 20.02 -7.48
C VAL A 154 -3.18 21.45 -7.96
N PRO A 155 -3.31 22.46 -7.10
CA PRO A 155 -3.02 23.85 -7.48
C PRO A 155 -1.55 24.01 -7.88
N ARG A 156 -1.31 24.86 -8.89
CA ARG A 156 0.04 25.25 -9.32
C ARG A 156 0.12 26.76 -9.44
N PRO A 157 1.06 27.46 -8.79
CA PRO A 157 1.21 28.89 -8.89
C PRO A 157 1.38 29.34 -10.36
N GLY A 158 0.52 30.24 -10.82
CA GLY A 158 0.59 30.81 -12.19
C GLY A 158 0.30 29.84 -13.34
N ARG A 159 -0.24 28.65 -13.06
CA ARG A 159 -0.61 27.63 -14.05
C ARG A 159 -1.96 27.00 -13.71
N PRO A 160 -2.65 26.40 -14.71
CA PRO A 160 -3.84 25.61 -14.42
C PRO A 160 -3.53 24.47 -13.43
N PRO A 161 -4.50 24.05 -12.59
CA PRO A 161 -4.34 22.92 -11.71
C PRO A 161 -3.88 21.68 -12.48
N ALA A 162 -3.02 20.89 -11.87
CA ALA A 162 -2.59 19.61 -12.44
C ALA A 162 -3.55 18.51 -12.03
N VAL A 163 -3.85 17.60 -12.95
CA VAL A 163 -4.58 16.38 -12.65
C VAL A 163 -3.61 15.31 -12.21
N LEU A 164 -3.88 14.69 -11.06
CA LEU A 164 -3.12 13.59 -10.48
C LEU A 164 -4.10 12.49 -10.08
N THR A 165 -3.85 11.27 -10.53
CA THR A 165 -4.65 10.11 -10.10
C THR A 165 -4.01 9.45 -8.89
N LEU A 166 -4.74 9.36 -7.78
CA LEU A 166 -4.30 8.69 -6.56
C LEU A 166 -4.99 7.34 -6.42
N HIS A 167 -4.22 6.27 -6.53
CA HIS A 167 -4.65 4.90 -6.32
C HIS A 167 -4.57 4.54 -4.84
N VAL A 168 -5.65 3.99 -4.28
CA VAL A 168 -5.72 3.62 -2.85
C VAL A 168 -5.92 2.11 -2.74
N HIS A 169 -4.83 1.38 -2.99
CA HIS A 169 -4.77 -0.09 -2.96
C HIS A 169 -3.30 -0.56 -2.98
N PRO A 170 -3.00 -1.85 -2.75
CA PRO A 170 -1.66 -2.39 -2.93
C PRO A 170 -1.11 -2.16 -4.34
N VAL A 171 0.20 -1.89 -4.43
CA VAL A 171 0.89 -1.56 -5.70
C VAL A 171 0.79 -2.69 -6.73
N GLU A 172 0.78 -3.92 -6.27
CA GLU A 172 0.66 -5.12 -7.11
C GLU A 172 -0.70 -5.27 -7.79
N LEU A 173 -1.70 -4.46 -7.42
CA LEU A 173 -3.02 -4.42 -8.07
C LEU A 173 -3.12 -3.39 -9.19
N LEU A 174 -2.08 -2.59 -9.40
CA LEU A 174 -2.03 -1.65 -10.53
C LEU A 174 -2.23 -2.38 -11.87
N ARG A 175 -2.93 -1.71 -12.77
CA ARG A 175 -3.19 -2.18 -14.14
C ARG A 175 -3.03 -1.03 -15.13
N ASN A 176 -2.63 -1.37 -16.36
CA ASN A 176 -2.56 -0.41 -17.48
C ASN A 176 -1.71 0.83 -17.14
N MET A 177 -0.52 0.60 -16.56
CA MET A 177 0.48 1.63 -16.30
C MET A 177 1.69 1.40 -17.19
N ASP A 178 2.12 2.42 -17.92
CA ASP A 178 3.33 2.28 -18.73
C ASP A 178 4.54 2.08 -17.84
N VAL A 179 4.70 2.92 -16.82
CA VAL A 179 5.83 2.88 -15.89
C VAL A 179 5.33 2.81 -14.46
N VAL A 180 5.83 1.84 -13.69
CA VAL A 180 5.65 1.78 -12.23
C VAL A 180 6.99 1.93 -11.55
N VAL A 181 7.07 2.85 -10.58
CA VAL A 181 8.31 3.13 -9.86
C VAL A 181 8.43 2.20 -8.65
N SER A 182 9.60 1.55 -8.55
CA SER A 182 9.96 0.68 -7.42
C SER A 182 11.00 1.38 -6.54
N PRO A 183 10.72 1.65 -5.26
CA PRO A 183 11.74 2.19 -4.36
C PRO A 183 12.89 1.19 -4.18
N SER A 184 14.13 1.65 -4.26
CA SER A 184 15.31 0.82 -4.10
C SER A 184 16.34 1.47 -3.18
N ASN A 185 17.27 0.67 -2.67
CA ASN A 185 18.47 1.19 -2.02
C ASN A 185 19.56 1.49 -3.05
N ILE A 186 20.60 2.21 -2.62
CA ILE A 186 21.72 2.62 -3.48
C ILE A 186 22.57 1.46 -4.03
N HIS A 187 22.34 0.24 -3.59
CA HIS A 187 22.98 -0.96 -4.15
C HIS A 187 22.10 -1.70 -5.14
N PHE A 188 20.86 -1.24 -5.38
CA PHE A 188 19.82 -1.92 -6.15
C PHE A 188 19.61 -3.38 -5.71
N GLY A 189 19.78 -3.64 -4.42
CA GLY A 189 19.47 -4.93 -3.83
C GLY A 189 17.95 -5.08 -3.67
N LEU A 190 17.34 -5.98 -4.45
CA LEU A 190 15.93 -6.26 -4.28
C LEU A 190 15.68 -7.00 -2.96
N PRO A 191 14.63 -6.63 -2.22
CA PRO A 191 14.25 -7.34 -1.01
C PRO A 191 13.76 -8.75 -1.36
N GLU A 192 13.88 -9.65 -0.38
CA GLU A 192 13.25 -10.97 -0.48
C GLU A 192 11.73 -10.85 -0.73
N MET A 193 11.18 -11.76 -1.54
CA MET A 193 9.78 -11.71 -1.99
C MET A 193 8.76 -11.76 -0.84
N TYR A 194 9.12 -12.34 0.31
CA TYR A 194 8.24 -12.43 1.48
C TYR A 194 8.13 -11.13 2.29
N LYS A 195 8.95 -10.10 1.99
CA LYS A 195 8.88 -8.82 2.72
C LYS A 195 7.69 -7.98 2.24
N SER A 196 7.16 -7.16 3.16
CA SER A 196 5.97 -6.33 2.93
C SER A 196 6.27 -4.96 2.30
N SER A 197 7.44 -4.78 1.67
CA SER A 197 7.77 -3.52 1.00
C SER A 197 7.20 -3.46 -0.41
N VAL A 198 7.01 -2.23 -0.94
CA VAL A 198 6.58 -2.01 -2.34
C VAL A 198 7.49 -2.74 -3.33
N ALA A 199 8.81 -2.67 -3.14
CA ALA A 199 9.77 -3.36 -4.01
C ALA A 199 9.61 -4.90 -3.95
N ALA A 200 9.34 -5.46 -2.76
CA ALA A 200 9.08 -6.90 -2.63
C ALA A 200 7.76 -7.30 -3.29
N SER A 201 6.71 -6.48 -3.15
CA SER A 201 5.41 -6.73 -3.80
C SER A 201 5.53 -6.69 -5.33
N LEU A 202 6.26 -5.72 -5.88
CA LEU A 202 6.51 -5.65 -7.33
C LEU A 202 7.37 -6.81 -7.82
N ARG A 203 8.45 -7.18 -7.12
CA ARG A 203 9.29 -8.35 -7.43
C ARG A 203 8.45 -9.62 -7.44
N ARG A 204 7.66 -9.87 -6.39
CA ARG A 204 6.80 -11.04 -6.25
C ARG A 204 5.74 -11.13 -7.35
N ALA A 205 5.12 -9.99 -7.70
CA ALA A 205 4.12 -9.91 -8.75
C ALA A 205 4.72 -9.98 -10.17
N GLY A 206 6.00 -9.63 -10.34
CA GLY A 206 6.77 -9.74 -11.57
C GLY A 206 7.43 -11.11 -11.78
N ALA A 207 7.51 -11.94 -10.73
CA ALA A 207 8.06 -13.29 -10.83
C ALA A 207 7.13 -14.20 -11.67
N MET A 208 7.72 -15.09 -12.44
CA MET A 208 6.99 -16.12 -13.17
C MET A 208 6.76 -17.33 -12.26
N ARG A 209 5.56 -17.88 -12.31
CA ARG A 209 5.16 -19.03 -11.49
C ARG A 209 4.63 -20.13 -12.37
N ASP A 210 4.78 -21.37 -11.91
CA ASP A 210 4.13 -22.54 -12.49
C ASP A 210 2.69 -22.70 -11.99
N ASP A 211 2.02 -23.75 -12.45
CA ASP A 211 0.63 -24.05 -12.08
C ASP A 211 0.47 -24.42 -10.59
N ALA A 212 1.55 -24.80 -9.91
CA ALA A 212 1.58 -25.06 -8.47
C ALA A 212 1.75 -23.79 -7.65
N GLY A 213 2.09 -22.66 -8.31
CA GLY A 213 2.35 -21.37 -7.69
C GLY A 213 3.80 -21.16 -7.26
N ASP A 214 4.69 -22.12 -7.58
CA ASP A 214 6.12 -22.00 -7.27
C ASP A 214 6.81 -21.04 -8.27
N VAL A 215 7.78 -20.28 -7.78
CA VAL A 215 8.54 -19.34 -8.60
C VAL A 215 9.53 -20.09 -9.47
N VAL A 216 9.34 -20.02 -10.78
CA VAL A 216 10.21 -20.64 -11.78
C VAL A 216 11.22 -19.68 -12.41
N ALA A 217 10.95 -18.36 -12.38
CA ALA A 217 11.88 -17.33 -12.83
C ALA A 217 11.59 -15.98 -12.16
N ASP A 218 12.63 -15.16 -12.02
CA ASP A 218 12.56 -13.81 -11.43
C ASP A 218 13.16 -12.76 -12.40
N PRO A 219 12.49 -12.50 -13.55
CA PRO A 219 13.04 -11.65 -14.59
C PRO A 219 13.35 -10.23 -14.12
N VAL A 220 12.58 -9.68 -13.16
CA VAL A 220 12.84 -8.36 -12.59
C VAL A 220 14.18 -8.32 -11.85
N HIS A 221 14.49 -9.38 -11.09
CA HIS A 221 15.76 -9.50 -10.39
C HIS A 221 16.93 -9.67 -11.37
N ASP A 222 16.77 -10.56 -12.34
CA ASP A 222 17.82 -10.93 -13.29
C ASP A 222 18.19 -9.75 -14.19
N GLU A 223 17.19 -9.01 -14.69
CA GLU A 223 17.42 -7.80 -15.48
C GLU A 223 18.08 -6.69 -14.66
N LEU A 224 17.67 -6.50 -13.39
CA LEU A 224 18.32 -5.50 -12.53
C LEU A 224 19.76 -5.89 -12.21
N LEU A 225 20.06 -7.17 -12.05
CA LEU A 225 21.41 -7.67 -11.87
C LEU A 225 22.26 -7.44 -13.13
N ALA A 226 21.71 -7.72 -14.31
CA ALA A 226 22.35 -7.45 -15.60
C ALA A 226 22.62 -5.96 -15.80
N TRP A 227 21.65 -5.09 -15.44
CA TRP A 227 21.83 -3.64 -15.47
C TRP A 227 23.01 -3.20 -14.58
N ARG A 228 23.08 -3.73 -13.34
CA ARG A 228 24.20 -3.44 -12.41
C ARG A 228 25.54 -3.88 -12.96
N ALA A 229 25.59 -5.05 -13.60
CA ALA A 229 26.81 -5.57 -14.24
C ALA A 229 27.25 -4.64 -15.38
N HIS A 230 26.33 -4.29 -16.28
CA HIS A 230 26.60 -3.43 -17.43
C HIS A 230 27.12 -2.04 -17.02
N HIS A 231 26.60 -1.49 -15.91
CA HIS A 231 27.01 -0.18 -15.39
C HIS A 231 28.21 -0.26 -14.41
N GLY A 232 28.79 -1.43 -14.20
CA GLY A 232 29.94 -1.64 -13.31
C GLY A 232 29.67 -1.33 -11.84
N VAL A 233 28.43 -1.52 -11.37
CA VAL A 233 27.99 -1.21 -9.99
C VAL A 233 27.55 -2.44 -9.20
N LEU A 234 28.00 -3.64 -9.58
CA LEU A 234 27.66 -4.88 -8.88
C LEU A 234 28.01 -4.86 -7.39
N HIS A 235 29.17 -4.29 -7.06
CA HIS A 235 29.73 -4.33 -5.70
C HIS A 235 29.92 -2.94 -5.09
N ARG A 236 29.40 -1.90 -5.71
CA ARG A 236 29.51 -0.53 -5.21
C ARG A 236 28.15 0.20 -5.27
N PRO A 237 27.92 1.17 -4.37
CA PRO A 237 26.70 1.95 -4.39
C PRO A 237 26.65 2.88 -5.60
N VAL A 238 25.45 3.17 -6.05
CA VAL A 238 25.17 4.29 -6.95
C VAL A 238 24.89 5.56 -6.14
N ARG A 239 24.87 6.70 -6.81
CA ARG A 239 24.42 7.95 -6.17
C ARG A 239 22.91 7.87 -5.90
N PRO A 240 22.43 8.35 -4.73
CA PRO A 240 20.99 8.55 -4.52
C PRO A 240 20.39 9.35 -5.69
N GLY A 241 19.13 9.04 -6.06
CA GLY A 241 18.51 9.62 -7.24
C GLY A 241 18.78 8.86 -8.56
N THR A 242 19.70 7.88 -8.58
CA THR A 242 19.90 7.00 -9.74
C THR A 242 18.66 6.12 -9.97
N VAL A 243 18.32 5.90 -11.25
CA VAL A 243 17.19 5.04 -11.65
C VAL A 243 17.67 3.97 -12.60
N ALA A 244 17.33 2.71 -12.31
CA ALA A 244 17.61 1.56 -13.17
C ALA A 244 16.28 1.03 -13.75
N PRO A 245 16.13 0.93 -15.08
CA PRO A 245 14.95 0.37 -15.70
C PRO A 245 15.05 -1.15 -15.82
N THR A 246 13.91 -1.84 -15.70
CA THR A 246 13.74 -3.26 -16.06
C THR A 246 12.42 -3.48 -16.76
N GLY A 247 12.26 -4.63 -17.40
CA GLY A 247 10.96 -5.12 -17.82
C GLY A 247 10.06 -5.42 -16.62
N PRO A 248 8.76 -5.58 -16.84
CA PRO A 248 7.79 -5.80 -15.79
C PRO A 248 7.69 -7.26 -15.34
N GLY A 249 8.34 -8.21 -16.05
CA GLY A 249 8.13 -9.64 -15.82
C GLY A 249 6.66 -10.04 -16.02
N ALA A 250 6.12 -10.87 -15.12
CA ALA A 250 4.72 -11.32 -15.18
C ALA A 250 3.69 -10.18 -15.02
N LEU A 251 4.09 -9.00 -14.51
CA LEU A 251 3.22 -7.83 -14.48
C LEU A 251 2.83 -7.31 -15.87
N ALA A 252 3.50 -7.74 -16.94
CA ALA A 252 3.11 -7.45 -18.32
C ALA A 252 1.65 -7.88 -18.61
N ALA A 253 1.21 -8.99 -18.05
CA ALA A 253 -0.17 -9.47 -18.16
C ALA A 253 -1.21 -8.53 -17.53
N ARG A 254 -0.77 -7.58 -16.72
CA ARG A 254 -1.60 -6.52 -16.10
C ARG A 254 -1.50 -5.18 -16.83
N GLY A 255 -0.83 -5.15 -17.98
CA GLY A 255 -0.62 -3.94 -18.76
C GLY A 255 0.46 -3.02 -18.19
N ILE A 256 1.37 -3.52 -17.33
CA ILE A 256 2.57 -2.79 -16.91
C ILE A 256 3.64 -3.02 -17.97
N ARG A 257 4.31 -1.94 -18.42
CA ARG A 257 5.29 -2.03 -19.52
C ARG A 257 6.72 -1.91 -19.03
N ARG A 258 6.97 -1.13 -17.95
CA ARG A 258 8.31 -0.91 -17.38
C ARG A 258 8.25 -0.82 -15.86
N LEU A 259 9.33 -1.24 -15.21
CA LEU A 259 9.62 -0.92 -13.81
C LEU A 259 10.85 -0.02 -13.77
N HIS A 260 10.76 1.11 -13.06
CA HIS A 260 11.87 2.02 -12.80
C HIS A 260 12.27 1.92 -11.32
N HIS A 261 13.43 1.32 -11.05
CA HIS A 261 13.97 1.16 -9.71
C HIS A 261 14.68 2.45 -9.30
N ALA A 262 14.11 3.17 -8.33
CA ALA A 262 14.60 4.47 -7.86
C ALA A 262 15.45 4.30 -6.59
N ALA A 263 16.75 4.55 -6.67
CA ALA A 263 17.69 4.45 -5.57
C ALA A 263 17.57 5.67 -4.65
N VAL A 264 16.73 5.58 -3.62
CA VAL A 264 16.47 6.67 -2.64
C VAL A 264 16.86 6.29 -1.21
N ALA A 265 17.15 5.01 -0.95
CA ALA A 265 17.39 4.51 0.41
C ALA A 265 18.88 4.21 0.61
N VAL A 266 19.52 4.94 1.51
CA VAL A 266 20.92 4.76 1.90
C VAL A 266 20.97 3.88 3.15
N PRO A 267 21.65 2.71 3.13
CA PRO A 267 21.77 1.86 4.30
C PRO A 267 22.42 2.57 5.48
N ARG A 268 21.81 2.48 6.66
CA ARG A 268 22.37 3.00 7.91
C ARG A 268 23.34 1.96 8.50
N PRO A 269 24.62 2.30 8.67
CA PRO A 269 25.60 1.36 9.19
C PRO A 269 25.18 0.74 10.54
N GLY A 270 25.39 -0.57 10.68
CA GLY A 270 25.10 -1.28 11.92
C GLY A 270 23.61 -1.55 12.21
N THR A 271 22.71 -1.21 11.29
CA THR A 271 21.26 -1.43 11.43
C THR A 271 20.67 -2.08 10.17
N ASN A 272 19.41 -2.49 10.25
CA ASN A 272 18.62 -2.91 9.08
C ASN A 272 17.77 -1.76 8.49
N ASP A 273 18.03 -0.52 8.93
CA ASP A 273 17.30 0.66 8.51
C ASP A 273 18.03 1.42 7.40
N TYR A 274 17.34 2.38 6.85
CA TYR A 274 17.84 3.23 5.77
C TYR A 274 17.53 4.69 6.10
N ASP A 275 18.31 5.58 5.51
CA ASP A 275 18.03 7.01 5.47
C ASP A 275 17.59 7.39 4.05
N ALA A 276 16.59 8.26 3.93
CA ALA A 276 16.19 8.87 2.68
C ALA A 276 16.02 10.37 2.89
N THR A 277 16.41 11.18 1.91
CA THR A 277 16.24 12.63 1.97
C THR A 277 15.21 13.12 0.96
N PRO A 278 14.53 14.26 1.19
CA PRO A 278 13.65 14.87 0.22
C PRO A 278 14.34 15.17 -1.12
N GLN A 279 15.61 15.56 -1.09
CA GLN A 279 16.41 15.84 -2.27
C GLN A 279 16.61 14.58 -3.13
N ASP A 280 16.90 13.44 -2.50
CA ASP A 280 17.10 12.17 -3.23
C ASP A 280 15.79 11.69 -3.85
N VAL A 281 14.67 11.88 -3.15
CA VAL A 281 13.33 11.57 -3.67
C VAL A 281 12.98 12.44 -4.88
N ALA A 282 13.19 13.75 -4.80
CA ALA A 282 12.94 14.67 -5.90
C ALA A 282 13.86 14.37 -7.11
N ALA A 283 15.16 14.12 -6.87
CA ALA A 283 16.11 13.77 -7.92
C ALA A 283 15.74 12.45 -8.61
N ALA A 284 15.34 11.43 -7.85
CA ALA A 284 14.87 10.16 -8.40
C ALA A 284 13.60 10.34 -9.24
N ALA A 285 12.63 11.09 -8.75
CA ALA A 285 11.38 11.36 -9.47
C ALA A 285 11.64 12.10 -10.79
N ALA A 286 12.47 13.14 -10.77
CA ALA A 286 12.88 13.86 -11.99
C ALA A 286 13.61 12.92 -12.97
N ARG A 287 14.50 12.05 -12.47
CA ARG A 287 15.23 11.08 -13.31
C ARG A 287 14.30 10.03 -13.91
N VAL A 288 13.29 9.57 -13.19
CA VAL A 288 12.24 8.67 -13.73
C VAL A 288 11.55 9.31 -14.93
N LEU A 289 11.14 10.57 -14.83
CA LEU A 289 10.46 11.26 -15.93
C LEU A 289 11.36 11.39 -17.16
N VAL A 290 12.63 11.79 -16.98
CA VAL A 290 13.62 11.89 -18.07
C VAL A 290 13.84 10.51 -18.71
N LEU A 291 13.97 9.47 -17.91
CA LEU A 291 14.18 8.11 -18.42
C LEU A 291 12.96 7.59 -19.18
N THR A 292 11.76 7.88 -18.69
CA THR A 292 10.50 7.56 -19.38
C THR A 292 10.47 8.19 -20.77
N ASP A 293 10.88 9.45 -20.93
CA ASP A 293 10.95 10.11 -22.25
C ASP A 293 12.00 9.46 -23.17
N GLN A 294 13.16 9.15 -22.62
CA GLN A 294 14.24 8.50 -23.36
C GLN A 294 13.84 7.12 -23.89
N GLU A 295 13.11 6.35 -23.07
CA GLU A 295 12.62 5.02 -23.47
C GLU A 295 11.37 5.10 -24.35
N SER A 296 10.58 6.16 -24.27
CA SER A 296 9.27 6.28 -24.91
C SER A 296 9.33 6.05 -26.44
N ALA A 297 10.41 6.49 -27.08
CA ALA A 297 10.59 6.32 -28.51
C ALA A 297 10.69 4.84 -28.97
N ALA A 298 11.04 3.93 -28.05
CA ALA A 298 11.14 2.50 -28.32
C ALA A 298 9.81 1.75 -28.13
N TYR A 299 8.72 2.48 -27.77
CA TYR A 299 7.41 1.88 -27.47
C TYR A 299 6.31 2.43 -28.40
N ASP A 300 5.43 1.54 -28.85
CA ASP A 300 4.20 1.91 -29.55
C ASP A 300 2.99 1.27 -28.83
N PRO A 301 2.04 2.07 -28.32
CA PRO A 301 2.08 3.53 -28.19
C PRO A 301 3.19 4.02 -27.24
N PRO A 302 3.61 5.29 -27.30
CA PRO A 302 4.61 5.88 -26.40
C PRO A 302 4.24 5.73 -24.93
N LEU A 303 5.25 5.70 -24.03
CA LEU A 303 5.04 5.66 -22.57
C LEU A 303 4.51 7.01 -22.08
N ARG A 304 3.34 7.02 -21.42
CA ARG A 304 2.68 8.24 -20.93
C ARG A 304 2.30 8.20 -19.48
N THR A 305 1.89 7.03 -18.96
CA THR A 305 1.42 6.88 -17.59
C THR A 305 2.57 6.49 -16.68
N VAL A 306 2.79 7.25 -15.61
CA VAL A 306 3.87 7.00 -14.63
C VAL A 306 3.28 6.98 -13.23
N CYS A 307 3.43 5.85 -12.52
CA CYS A 307 2.90 5.68 -11.18
C CYS A 307 4.02 5.60 -10.14
N PHE A 308 3.96 6.47 -9.15
CA PHE A 308 4.90 6.54 -8.04
C PHE A 308 4.26 6.06 -6.74
N PRO A 309 4.92 5.18 -5.97
CA PRO A 309 4.65 5.06 -4.55
C PRO A 309 5.30 6.24 -3.79
N LEU A 310 4.97 6.39 -2.50
CA LEU A 310 5.64 7.38 -1.65
C LEU A 310 7.08 6.93 -1.38
N LEU A 311 8.02 7.48 -2.13
CA LEU A 311 9.45 7.14 -2.05
C LEU A 311 10.04 7.58 -0.71
N GLY A 312 10.83 6.72 -0.08
CA GLY A 312 11.52 7.01 1.19
C GLY A 312 10.65 6.92 2.44
N SER A 313 9.32 6.88 2.34
CA SER A 313 8.40 6.91 3.49
C SER A 313 8.23 5.57 4.23
N GLY A 314 8.81 4.49 3.74
CA GLY A 314 8.85 3.20 4.41
C GLY A 314 10.04 3.09 5.36
N ARG A 315 10.89 2.07 5.16
CA ARG A 315 12.12 1.88 5.97
C ARG A 315 13.17 3.00 5.79
N GLY A 316 13.00 3.90 4.81
CA GLY A 316 13.81 5.11 4.65
C GLY A 316 13.52 6.20 5.69
N GLY A 317 12.49 6.03 6.52
CA GLY A 317 12.18 6.89 7.66
C GLY A 317 11.71 8.31 7.30
N LEU A 318 11.54 8.63 6.02
CA LEU A 318 11.09 9.95 5.62
C LEU A 318 9.60 10.14 5.99
N PRO A 319 9.21 11.24 6.66
CA PRO A 319 7.80 11.55 6.88
C PRO A 319 7.01 11.56 5.57
N VAL A 320 5.75 11.12 5.63
CA VAL A 320 4.87 11.03 4.45
C VAL A 320 4.74 12.39 3.77
N GLU A 321 4.55 13.45 4.53
CA GLU A 321 4.42 14.82 4.07
C GLU A 321 5.66 15.28 3.28
N SER A 322 6.84 14.94 3.80
CA SER A 322 8.11 15.25 3.15
C SER A 322 8.29 14.49 1.85
N SER A 323 7.89 13.20 1.82
CA SER A 323 7.92 12.37 0.60
C SER A 323 6.97 12.92 -0.46
N VAL A 324 5.74 13.27 -0.09
CA VAL A 324 4.73 13.84 -1.00
C VAL A 324 5.21 15.18 -1.57
N SER A 325 5.70 16.09 -0.71
CA SER A 325 6.19 17.40 -1.14
C SER A 325 7.40 17.29 -2.08
N ALA A 326 8.34 16.37 -1.76
CA ALA A 326 9.50 16.11 -2.61
C ALA A 326 9.12 15.52 -3.97
N LEU A 327 8.21 14.53 -4.00
CA LEU A 327 7.68 13.99 -5.24
C LEU A 327 7.01 15.09 -6.06
N TRP A 328 6.11 15.85 -5.43
CA TRP A 328 5.36 16.88 -6.15
C TRP A 328 6.26 17.99 -6.70
N SER A 329 7.31 18.39 -6.01
CA SER A 329 8.26 19.38 -6.51
C SER A 329 8.89 18.98 -7.85
N ALA A 330 9.13 17.67 -8.06
CA ALA A 330 9.68 17.14 -9.30
C ALA A 330 8.59 16.86 -10.36
N LEU A 331 7.37 16.50 -9.95
CA LEU A 331 6.28 16.13 -10.86
C LEU A 331 5.50 17.32 -11.40
N ALA A 332 5.32 18.38 -10.59
CA ALA A 332 4.52 19.54 -10.94
C ALA A 332 4.94 20.24 -12.26
N PRO A 333 6.25 20.38 -12.59
CA PRO A 333 6.68 20.95 -13.87
C PRO A 333 6.27 20.11 -15.07
N ALA A 334 6.23 18.78 -14.94
CA ALA A 334 5.92 17.82 -15.99
C ALA A 334 4.42 17.57 -16.17
N ALA A 335 3.60 17.98 -15.20
CA ALA A 335 2.16 17.81 -15.27
C ALA A 335 1.55 18.61 -16.43
N GLY A 336 0.67 17.98 -17.21
CA GLY A 336 0.01 18.60 -18.36
C GLY A 336 0.85 18.64 -19.65
N GLN A 337 2.00 17.95 -19.68
CA GLN A 337 2.86 17.83 -20.86
C GLN A 337 2.64 16.51 -21.61
N GLY A 338 1.39 16.06 -21.73
CA GLY A 338 1.05 14.78 -22.38
C GLY A 338 1.34 13.54 -21.55
N ARG A 339 1.68 13.72 -20.25
CA ARG A 339 1.86 12.63 -19.28
C ARG A 339 0.71 12.57 -18.29
N GLU A 340 0.39 11.36 -17.90
CA GLU A 340 -0.56 11.05 -16.84
C GLU A 340 0.23 10.65 -15.60
N LEU A 341 0.10 11.46 -14.56
CA LEU A 341 0.81 11.27 -13.30
C LEU A 341 -0.10 10.55 -12.30
N HIS A 342 0.44 9.50 -11.72
CA HIS A 342 -0.25 8.67 -10.75
C HIS A 342 0.56 8.53 -9.48
N LEU A 343 -0.12 8.49 -8.32
CA LEU A 343 0.44 8.05 -7.06
C LEU A 343 -0.29 6.79 -6.60
N VAL A 344 0.40 5.92 -5.88
CA VAL A 344 -0.21 4.76 -5.25
C VAL A 344 0.13 4.71 -3.77
N VAL A 345 -0.91 4.58 -2.96
CA VAL A 345 -0.83 4.40 -1.50
C VAL A 345 -1.73 3.25 -1.09
N ARG A 346 -1.34 2.53 -0.04
CA ARG A 346 -2.12 1.37 0.41
C ARG A 346 -3.27 1.74 1.34
N ARG A 347 -3.11 2.81 2.14
CA ARG A 347 -4.00 3.15 3.24
C ARG A 347 -4.81 4.41 2.94
N PRO A 348 -6.14 4.41 3.17
CA PRO A 348 -6.98 5.59 2.97
C PRO A 348 -6.53 6.82 3.77
N LEU A 349 -6.08 6.63 5.03
CA LEU A 349 -5.51 7.73 5.83
C LEU A 349 -4.32 8.41 5.17
N ILE A 350 -3.47 7.63 4.51
CA ILE A 350 -2.34 8.20 3.76
C ILE A 350 -2.84 8.92 2.50
N ALA A 351 -3.89 8.43 1.87
CA ALA A 351 -4.50 9.12 0.73
C ALA A 351 -5.12 10.47 1.13
N ASP A 352 -5.73 10.55 2.31
CA ASP A 352 -6.27 11.80 2.85
C ASP A 352 -5.13 12.79 3.13
N LEU A 353 -4.05 12.32 3.76
CA LEU A 353 -2.85 13.13 4.02
C LEU A 353 -2.17 13.61 2.72
N VAL A 354 -2.08 12.76 1.70
CA VAL A 354 -1.58 13.16 0.37
C VAL A 354 -2.42 14.30 -0.20
N THR A 355 -3.75 14.19 -0.13
CA THR A 355 -4.69 15.21 -0.62
C THR A 355 -4.49 16.53 0.13
N GLU A 356 -4.35 16.47 1.45
CA GLU A 356 -4.12 17.64 2.31
C GLU A 356 -2.78 18.33 2.00
N VAL A 357 -1.67 17.57 1.98
CA VAL A 357 -0.32 18.11 1.72
C VAL A 357 -0.23 18.77 0.35
N LEU A 358 -0.91 18.22 -0.66
CA LEU A 358 -0.96 18.80 -2.00
C LEU A 358 -1.91 19.99 -2.11
N GLY A 359 -2.72 20.29 -1.10
CA GLY A 359 -3.79 21.28 -1.17
C GLY A 359 -4.79 20.97 -2.31
N ALA A 360 -4.96 19.68 -2.61
CA ALA A 360 -5.72 19.25 -3.77
C ALA A 360 -7.22 19.25 -3.50
N ARG A 361 -8.02 19.52 -4.55
CA ARG A 361 -9.47 19.31 -4.56
C ARG A 361 -9.78 17.97 -5.21
N ARG A 362 -10.80 17.28 -4.71
CA ARG A 362 -11.30 16.03 -5.32
C ARG A 362 -12.40 16.38 -6.33
N THR A 363 -12.48 15.64 -7.41
CA THR A 363 -13.57 15.78 -8.39
C THR A 363 -14.95 15.56 -7.75
N ASP A 364 -15.04 14.66 -6.74
CA ASP A 364 -16.30 14.39 -6.04
C ASP A 364 -16.82 15.58 -5.19
N ASP A 365 -15.97 16.57 -4.92
CA ASP A 365 -16.33 17.77 -4.16
C ASP A 365 -16.95 18.85 -5.07
N GLU A 366 -16.81 18.74 -6.39
CA GLU A 366 -17.38 19.69 -7.36
C GLU A 366 -18.88 19.44 -7.65
N GLU A 367 -19.40 18.24 -7.40
CA GLU A 367 -20.84 17.94 -7.53
C GLU A 367 -21.70 18.47 -6.36
N LYS A 368 -21.06 18.89 -5.26
CA LYS A 368 -21.73 19.61 -4.17
C LYS A 368 -21.43 21.10 -4.30
N GLY A 369 -22.04 21.73 -5.30
CA GLY A 369 -22.11 23.18 -5.42
C GLY A 369 -22.72 23.81 -4.15
N PRO A 370 -22.38 25.08 -3.84
CA PRO A 370 -22.94 25.75 -2.66
C PRO A 370 -24.46 25.76 -2.75
N ASP A 371 -25.11 25.15 -1.76
CA ASP A 371 -26.52 25.32 -1.53
C ASP A 371 -26.80 26.82 -1.39
N CYS A 372 -27.35 27.42 -2.44
CA CYS A 372 -27.93 28.75 -2.39
C CYS A 372 -29.24 28.65 -1.59
N GLY A 373 -29.13 28.89 -0.27
CA GLY A 373 -30.28 29.17 0.60
C GLY A 373 -30.45 30.67 0.76
#